data_ebaf5cc5771c8b6eb2137dcd54d649ac
#
_entry.id   ebaf5cc5771c8b6eb2137dcd54d649ac
#
_cell.length_a   1.000
_cell.length_b   1.000
_cell.length_c   1.000
_cell.angle_alpha   90.00
_cell.angle_beta   90.00
_cell.angle_gamma   90.00
#
_symmetry.space_group_name_H-M   'P 1'
#
loop_
_entity.id
_entity.type
_entity.pdbx_description
1 polymer ?
#
loop_
_entity_poly.entity_id
_entity_poly.type
_entity_poly.pdbx_seq_one_letter_code
_entity_poly.pdbx_strand_id
1 'polypeptide(L)'
;MERTTIQGRRNGSNDLNCYIHDGTTSALESAKYNGWARFREFALPLILLTLLSPATVRAASLEPATSKAWEEYIESANLRMEQRAAPGKPFLWVDEMPDRLAKVRAGQIVVSPIGPQNPKKVPSGLIHDWIGAAFIPHVTLNDVMAVARDYGRYKEMYQPTVVDSKAIATGETKDRYSMLLMNKSLFLKTAFDSDYESSYVQVDDRRAYSVTRTTRVQEIEEYGSPAQRLLQEGEGSGVIWRLFGVTRFVERDGGVYLELEVIGLSRDVPASLRWLVEPMVRRVSRGSLSTSLRQTESAVRLHAEAANSKPGNGASIVTTARRGTAARDLNSTHSPR
;
A
#
# COMPACT_ATOMS: atom_id res chain seq x y z
N MET A 1 2.47 14.56 -62.14
CA MET A 1 1.95 13.39 -62.90
C MET A 1 1.20 12.58 -61.84
N GLU A 2 0.00 12.82 -61.83
CA GLU A 2 -1.16 12.08 -62.35
C GLU A 2 -1.53 10.96 -61.41
N ARG A 3 -2.59 11.15 -60.68
CA ARG A 3 -4.02 10.81 -60.98
C ARG A 3 -4.24 9.34 -60.75
N THR A 4 -5.26 8.79 -60.13
CA THR A 4 -6.69 9.14 -60.07
C THR A 4 -7.34 8.01 -59.26
N THR A 5 -8.07 8.20 -58.17
CA THR A 5 -9.53 8.37 -58.08
C THR A 5 -10.38 7.16 -58.48
N ILE A 6 -11.33 6.85 -57.61
CA ILE A 6 -12.80 6.65 -57.69
C ILE A 6 -13.22 5.27 -57.15
N GLN A 7 -13.97 5.14 -56.05
CA GLN A 7 -15.40 5.38 -55.79
C GLN A 7 -16.36 4.28 -56.31
N GLY A 8 -17.25 3.86 -55.42
CA GLY A 8 -18.56 3.30 -55.73
C GLY A 8 -18.95 2.15 -54.80
N ARG A 9 -19.68 2.24 -53.79
CA ARG A 9 -21.09 2.59 -53.50
C ARG A 9 -22.10 1.52 -53.92
N ARG A 10 -22.88 1.12 -52.92
CA ARG A 10 -24.31 0.76 -52.82
C ARG A 10 -24.69 -0.74 -52.88
N ASN A 11 -25.33 -1.18 -51.81
CA ASN A 11 -26.76 -1.26 -51.48
C ASN A 11 -27.52 -2.49 -51.97
N GLY A 12 -28.33 -3.02 -51.08
CA GLY A 12 -29.63 -3.68 -51.33
C GLY A 12 -29.70 -5.04 -50.60
N SER A 13 -30.25 -5.19 -49.48
CA SER A 13 -31.63 -5.28 -49.02
C SER A 13 -32.42 -6.48 -49.60
N ASN A 14 -33.00 -7.21 -48.65
CA ASN A 14 -34.29 -7.97 -48.70
C ASN A 14 -34.29 -9.30 -49.48
N ASP A 15 -34.86 -10.33 -49.01
CA ASP A 15 -36.08 -10.71 -48.36
C ASP A 15 -36.23 -12.23 -48.37
N LEU A 16 -36.78 -12.75 -47.28
CA LEU A 16 -37.83 -13.77 -47.13
C LEU A 16 -37.99 -14.90 -48.18
N ASN A 17 -37.94 -16.15 -47.81
CA ASN A 17 -39.13 -16.97 -47.57
C ASN A 17 -38.82 -18.48 -47.45
N CYS A 18 -39.41 -19.09 -46.45
CA CYS A 18 -40.07 -20.38 -46.34
C CYS A 18 -39.94 -21.34 -47.51
N TYR A 19 -39.66 -22.61 -47.23
CA TYR A 19 -40.54 -23.74 -47.50
C TYR A 19 -40.16 -25.02 -46.76
N ILE A 20 -41.16 -25.65 -46.18
CA ILE A 20 -41.24 -26.94 -45.53
C ILE A 20 -41.17 -28.02 -46.63
N HIS A 21 -40.52 -29.19 -46.38
CA HIS A 21 -41.16 -30.49 -46.55
C HIS A 21 -40.29 -31.67 -46.11
N ASP A 22 -40.93 -32.52 -45.36
CA ASP A 22 -40.89 -33.93 -45.09
C ASP A 22 -39.98 -34.86 -45.91
N GLY A 23 -39.55 -35.89 -45.20
CA GLY A 23 -39.03 -37.12 -45.86
C GLY A 23 -38.36 -38.07 -44.89
N THR A 24 -39.17 -38.86 -44.23
CA THR A 24 -38.86 -40.08 -43.49
C THR A 24 -38.00 -41.08 -44.30
N THR A 25 -37.14 -41.81 -43.62
CA THR A 25 -36.99 -43.27 -43.47
C THR A 25 -35.54 -43.77 -43.45
N SER A 26 -35.28 -44.51 -42.36
CA SER A 26 -34.53 -45.76 -42.27
C SER A 26 -33.07 -45.84 -42.72
N ALA A 27 -32.20 -46.17 -41.80
CA ALA A 27 -31.56 -47.47 -41.69
C ALA A 27 -30.68 -47.54 -40.44
N LEU A 28 -31.02 -48.48 -39.62
CA LEU A 28 -30.16 -49.15 -38.67
C LEU A 28 -28.93 -49.70 -39.40
N GLU A 29 -27.72 -49.41 -38.95
CA GLU A 29 -26.64 -50.41 -38.85
C GLU A 29 -25.38 -49.87 -38.15
N SER A 30 -24.90 -50.73 -37.24
CA SER A 30 -23.56 -50.82 -36.66
C SER A 30 -23.12 -49.71 -35.65
N ALA A 31 -23.67 -49.82 -34.48
CA ALA A 31 -22.94 -49.49 -33.27
C ALA A 31 -22.03 -50.68 -32.90
N LYS A 32 -20.74 -50.56 -33.09
CA LYS A 32 -19.73 -51.35 -32.35
C LYS A 32 -18.43 -50.56 -32.20
N TYR A 33 -18.01 -50.50 -30.93
CA TYR A 33 -16.69 -50.14 -30.43
C TYR A 33 -16.24 -48.68 -30.56
N ASN A 34 -16.39 -47.97 -29.46
CA ASN A 34 -15.33 -47.21 -28.82
C ASN A 34 -15.78 -46.64 -27.47
N GLY A 35 -16.17 -47.51 -26.55
CA GLY A 35 -16.58 -47.15 -25.17
C GLY A 35 -15.42 -46.92 -24.18
N TRP A 36 -14.15 -47.05 -24.62
CA TRP A 36 -13.01 -47.00 -23.68
C TRP A 36 -12.18 -45.71 -23.76
N ALA A 37 -12.40 -44.86 -24.77
CA ALA A 37 -11.66 -43.61 -24.90
C ALA A 37 -12.27 -42.42 -24.12
N ARG A 38 -13.53 -42.53 -23.69
CA ARG A 38 -14.22 -41.42 -22.96
C ARG A 38 -14.06 -41.49 -21.44
N PHE A 39 -13.56 -42.60 -20.89
CA PHE A 39 -13.33 -42.68 -19.43
C PHE A 39 -12.01 -42.09 -18.94
N ARG A 40 -11.08 -41.79 -19.84
CA ARG A 40 -9.79 -41.19 -19.45
C ARG A 40 -9.84 -39.68 -19.29
N GLU A 41 -10.79 -38.97 -19.91
CA GLU A 41 -10.87 -37.52 -19.86
C GLU A 41 -11.66 -36.97 -18.66
N PHE A 42 -12.47 -37.82 -18.00
CA PHE A 42 -13.20 -37.44 -16.78
C PHE A 42 -12.52 -37.84 -15.48
N ALA A 43 -11.51 -38.71 -15.52
CA ALA A 43 -10.81 -39.15 -14.31
C ALA A 43 -9.75 -38.13 -13.83
N LEU A 44 -9.11 -37.39 -14.73
CA LEU A 44 -8.11 -36.39 -14.37
C LEU A 44 -8.69 -35.15 -13.64
N PRO A 45 -9.82 -34.55 -14.06
CA PRO A 45 -10.41 -33.45 -13.33
C PRO A 45 -11.03 -33.88 -11.99
N LEU A 46 -11.50 -35.12 -11.86
CA LEU A 46 -12.04 -35.62 -10.60
C LEU A 46 -10.96 -35.90 -9.55
N ILE A 47 -9.77 -36.36 -9.98
CA ILE A 47 -8.61 -36.53 -9.10
C ILE A 47 -8.07 -35.17 -8.66
N LEU A 48 -8.09 -34.17 -9.54
CA LEU A 48 -7.71 -32.79 -9.17
C LEU A 48 -8.71 -32.15 -8.21
N LEU A 49 -10.01 -32.47 -8.34
CA LEU A 49 -11.07 -31.98 -7.45
C LEU A 49 -11.03 -32.68 -6.08
N THR A 50 -10.57 -33.90 -5.98
CA THR A 50 -10.40 -34.63 -4.70
C THR A 50 -9.13 -34.20 -3.97
N LEU A 51 -8.13 -33.66 -4.67
CA LEU A 51 -6.95 -33.01 -4.09
C LEU A 51 -7.27 -31.59 -3.57
N LEU A 52 -8.38 -31.01 -4.01
CA LEU A 52 -8.98 -29.79 -3.49
C LEU A 52 -10.05 -30.05 -2.41
N SER A 53 -10.17 -31.29 -1.90
CA SER A 53 -10.89 -31.49 -0.64
C SER A 53 -10.38 -30.43 0.34
N PRO A 54 -11.25 -29.68 1.03
CA PRO A 54 -10.83 -28.84 2.12
C PRO A 54 -10.23 -29.81 3.17
N ALA A 55 -8.96 -30.17 3.02
CA ALA A 55 -8.20 -30.53 4.19
C ALA A 55 -8.54 -29.40 5.15
N THR A 56 -9.29 -29.70 6.19
CA THR A 56 -9.64 -28.79 7.26
C THR A 56 -8.38 -27.96 7.47
N VAL A 57 -8.39 -26.71 6.96
CA VAL A 57 -7.30 -25.78 7.19
C VAL A 57 -7.39 -25.57 8.69
N ARG A 58 -6.67 -26.42 9.40
CA ARG A 58 -6.56 -26.35 10.85
C ARG A 58 -6.14 -24.91 11.11
N ALA A 59 -6.97 -24.17 11.82
CA ALA A 59 -6.66 -22.80 12.15
C ALA A 59 -5.22 -22.78 12.62
N ALA A 60 -4.37 -22.05 11.91
CA ALA A 60 -2.99 -21.93 12.29
C ALA A 60 -2.96 -21.14 13.59
N SER A 61 -2.24 -21.58 14.59
CA SER A 61 -2.02 -20.83 15.82
C SER A 61 -0.57 -20.33 15.87
N LEU A 62 -0.41 -19.11 16.36
CA LEU A 62 0.91 -18.52 16.58
C LEU A 62 1.62 -19.21 17.75
N GLU A 63 2.66 -19.96 17.45
CA GLU A 63 3.40 -20.73 18.45
C GLU A 63 4.39 -19.86 19.24
N PRO A 64 4.71 -20.21 20.52
CA PRO A 64 5.67 -19.47 21.34
C PRO A 64 7.07 -19.37 20.71
N ALA A 65 7.55 -20.45 20.06
CA ALA A 65 8.83 -20.45 19.37
C ALA A 65 8.87 -19.49 18.16
N THR A 66 7.75 -19.36 17.45
CA THR A 66 7.59 -18.41 16.35
C THR A 66 7.62 -16.98 16.87
N SER A 67 6.88 -16.71 17.95
CA SER A 67 6.86 -15.40 18.61
C SER A 67 8.24 -14.99 19.11
N LYS A 68 8.99 -15.90 19.72
CA LYS A 68 10.37 -15.65 20.16
C LYS A 68 11.28 -15.26 18.99
N ALA A 69 11.26 -16.05 17.91
CA ALA A 69 12.08 -15.77 16.72
C ALA A 69 11.68 -14.43 16.06
N TRP A 70 10.41 -14.04 16.14
CA TRP A 70 9.94 -12.73 15.70
C TRP A 70 10.54 -11.61 16.54
N GLU A 71 10.46 -11.67 17.87
CA GLU A 71 10.99 -10.63 18.76
C GLU A 71 12.51 -10.46 18.59
N GLU A 72 13.28 -11.55 18.45
CA GLU A 72 14.71 -11.50 18.16
C GLU A 72 15.00 -10.79 16.81
N TYR A 73 14.15 -11.01 15.79
CA TYR A 73 14.30 -10.34 14.51
C TYR A 73 14.00 -8.85 14.59
N ILE A 74 12.95 -8.47 15.32
CA ILE A 74 12.56 -7.07 15.52
C ILE A 74 13.59 -6.31 16.35
N GLU A 75 14.16 -6.93 17.37
CA GLU A 75 15.28 -6.36 18.13
C GLU A 75 16.45 -6.02 17.20
N SER A 76 16.81 -6.96 16.32
CA SER A 76 17.85 -6.72 15.32
C SER A 76 17.50 -5.58 14.36
N ALA A 77 16.22 -5.43 13.97
CA ALA A 77 15.76 -4.33 13.14
C ALA A 77 15.86 -2.97 13.85
N ASN A 78 15.47 -2.92 15.13
CA ASN A 78 15.64 -1.73 15.97
C ASN A 78 17.11 -1.32 16.09
N LEU A 79 18.00 -2.27 16.38
CA LEU A 79 19.45 -2.00 16.46
C LEU A 79 20.02 -1.47 15.13
N ARG A 80 19.56 -2.01 13.99
CA ARG A 80 19.93 -1.46 12.68
C ARG A 80 19.47 -0.01 12.52
N MET A 81 18.26 0.33 12.99
CA MET A 81 17.76 1.70 12.92
C MET A 81 18.55 2.65 13.82
N GLU A 82 18.87 2.25 15.04
CA GLU A 82 19.69 3.03 15.96
C GLU A 82 21.09 3.29 15.36
N GLN A 83 21.69 2.28 14.75
CA GLN A 83 22.99 2.42 14.06
C GLN A 83 22.92 3.40 12.90
N ARG A 84 21.81 3.43 12.14
CA ARG A 84 21.59 4.39 11.05
C ARG A 84 21.39 5.81 11.57
N ALA A 85 20.79 5.98 12.71
CA ALA A 85 20.61 7.29 13.35
C ALA A 85 21.93 7.86 13.93
N ALA A 86 22.95 7.03 14.12
CA ALA A 86 24.25 7.44 14.65
C ALA A 86 24.98 8.40 13.70
N PRO A 87 25.79 9.34 14.22
CA PRO A 87 26.58 10.26 13.40
C PRO A 87 27.50 9.55 12.40
N GLY A 88 27.56 10.07 11.19
CA GLY A 88 28.47 9.56 10.14
C GLY A 88 28.01 8.26 9.47
N LYS A 89 26.82 7.78 9.75
CA LYS A 89 26.23 6.62 9.07
C LYS A 89 25.19 7.05 8.04
N PRO A 90 25.00 6.28 6.93
CA PRO A 90 23.90 6.50 6.03
C PRO A 90 22.56 6.30 6.75
N PHE A 91 21.81 7.38 6.91
CA PHE A 91 20.50 7.31 7.57
C PHE A 91 19.47 6.61 6.69
N LEU A 92 19.47 6.93 5.39
CA LEU A 92 18.59 6.30 4.41
C LEU A 92 19.28 5.10 3.74
N TRP A 93 18.51 4.09 3.43
CA TRP A 93 18.91 2.95 2.62
C TRP A 93 19.25 3.35 1.17
N VAL A 94 18.59 4.38 0.62
CA VAL A 94 18.89 4.86 -0.74
C VAL A 94 20.31 5.44 -0.82
N ASP A 95 20.86 5.95 0.25
CA ASP A 95 22.19 6.56 0.28
C ASP A 95 23.35 5.55 0.18
N GLU A 96 23.05 4.27 0.39
CA GLU A 96 24.04 3.19 0.28
C GLU A 96 24.44 2.91 -1.19
N MET A 97 23.59 3.32 -2.17
CA MET A 97 23.84 3.06 -3.59
C MET A 97 23.45 4.27 -4.45
N PRO A 98 24.42 4.91 -5.14
CA PRO A 98 24.14 6.10 -5.98
C PRO A 98 23.04 5.90 -7.01
N ASP A 99 22.98 4.75 -7.69
CA ASP A 99 21.96 4.44 -8.68
C ASP A 99 20.55 4.36 -8.07
N ARG A 100 20.46 3.88 -6.84
CA ARG A 100 19.20 3.81 -6.10
C ARG A 100 18.70 5.20 -5.75
N LEU A 101 19.60 6.03 -5.20
CA LEU A 101 19.32 7.43 -4.89
C LEU A 101 18.89 8.21 -6.14
N ALA A 102 19.62 8.05 -7.26
CA ALA A 102 19.29 8.72 -8.52
C ALA A 102 17.87 8.37 -9.02
N LYS A 103 17.49 7.09 -8.97
CA LYS A 103 16.14 6.63 -9.35
C LYS A 103 15.06 7.26 -8.47
N VAL A 104 15.24 7.24 -7.15
CA VAL A 104 14.27 7.80 -6.21
C VAL A 104 14.15 9.31 -6.38
N ARG A 105 15.27 10.03 -6.54
CA ARG A 105 15.30 11.46 -6.81
C ARG A 105 14.61 11.84 -8.12
N ALA A 106 14.65 10.95 -9.12
CA ALA A 106 13.90 11.09 -10.39
C ALA A 106 12.41 10.73 -10.28
N GLY A 107 11.87 10.55 -9.07
CA GLY A 107 10.45 10.26 -8.81
C GLY A 107 10.06 8.79 -8.97
N GLN A 108 11.03 7.86 -9.06
CA GLN A 108 10.73 6.44 -9.10
C GLN A 108 10.61 5.88 -7.68
N ILE A 109 9.57 5.10 -7.43
CA ILE A 109 9.48 4.30 -6.21
C ILE A 109 10.32 3.04 -6.38
N VAL A 110 11.30 2.86 -5.51
CA VAL A 110 12.17 1.69 -5.49
C VAL A 110 11.81 0.81 -4.32
N VAL A 111 11.59 -0.49 -4.56
CA VAL A 111 11.24 -1.49 -3.53
C VAL A 111 12.16 -2.69 -3.67
N SER A 112 12.70 -3.16 -2.55
CA SER A 112 13.61 -4.30 -2.46
C SER A 112 13.33 -5.16 -1.23
N PRO A 113 13.56 -6.48 -1.29
CA PRO A 113 13.62 -7.29 -0.09
C PRO A 113 14.88 -6.96 0.73
N ILE A 114 14.81 -7.13 2.04
CA ILE A 114 15.93 -7.01 2.98
C ILE A 114 16.48 -8.40 3.30
N GLY A 115 17.82 -8.48 3.36
CA GLY A 115 18.55 -9.69 3.73
C GLY A 115 18.72 -10.69 2.60
N PRO A 116 19.61 -11.70 2.80
CA PRO A 116 19.96 -12.70 1.78
C PRO A 116 18.82 -13.71 1.53
N GLN A 117 17.93 -13.89 2.51
CA GLN A 117 16.77 -14.76 2.43
C GLN A 117 15.51 -13.96 2.79
N ASN A 118 14.61 -13.82 1.83
CA ASN A 118 13.31 -13.21 2.04
C ASN A 118 12.24 -13.98 1.25
N PRO A 119 11.30 -14.65 1.96
CA PRO A 119 11.12 -14.65 3.41
C PRO A 119 12.20 -15.45 4.17
N LYS A 120 12.50 -15.00 5.41
CA LYS A 120 13.32 -15.74 6.35
C LYS A 120 12.47 -16.79 7.07
N LYS A 121 12.90 -18.05 7.03
CA LYS A 121 12.22 -19.12 7.74
C LYS A 121 12.51 -19.05 9.24
N VAL A 122 11.44 -19.19 10.04
CA VAL A 122 11.47 -19.33 11.50
C VAL A 122 10.64 -20.57 11.88
N PRO A 123 10.66 -21.02 13.15
CA PRO A 123 9.78 -22.12 13.58
C PRO A 123 8.33 -21.81 13.23
N SER A 124 7.66 -22.72 12.52
CA SER A 124 6.24 -22.63 12.09
C SER A 124 5.84 -21.35 11.37
N GLY A 125 6.80 -20.51 10.90
CA GLY A 125 6.51 -19.22 10.32
C GLY A 125 7.53 -18.71 9.32
N LEU A 126 7.17 -17.60 8.68
CA LEU A 126 7.98 -16.87 7.71
C LEU A 126 8.03 -15.38 8.08
N ILE A 127 9.20 -14.78 8.06
CA ILE A 127 9.40 -13.34 8.21
C ILE A 127 9.68 -12.75 6.84
N HIS A 128 8.84 -11.80 6.43
CA HIS A 128 8.94 -11.04 5.18
C HIS A 128 9.44 -9.64 5.51
N ASP A 129 10.61 -9.26 5.03
CA ASP A 129 11.20 -7.94 5.28
C ASP A 129 11.44 -7.21 3.96
N TRP A 130 10.76 -6.08 3.79
CA TRP A 130 10.79 -5.29 2.57
C TRP A 130 11.00 -3.82 2.88
N ILE A 131 11.82 -3.15 2.07
CA ILE A 131 12.02 -1.71 2.13
C ILE A 131 11.64 -1.07 0.81
N GLY A 132 11.04 0.11 0.90
CA GLY A 132 10.77 0.94 -0.25
C GLY A 132 11.06 2.41 0.04
N ALA A 133 11.34 3.17 -1.01
CA ALA A 133 11.64 4.58 -0.91
C ALA A 133 10.96 5.38 -2.03
N ALA A 134 10.57 6.61 -1.67
CA ALA A 134 10.02 7.64 -2.55
C ALA A 134 10.64 8.99 -2.24
N PHE A 135 10.62 9.91 -3.21
CA PHE A 135 10.97 11.33 -3.02
C PHE A 135 9.76 12.19 -3.33
N ILE A 136 9.41 13.06 -2.40
CA ILE A 136 8.26 13.97 -2.52
C ILE A 136 8.82 15.38 -2.65
N PRO A 137 8.87 15.97 -3.85
CA PRO A 137 9.40 17.31 -4.05
C PRO A 137 8.44 18.39 -3.54
N HIS A 138 9.01 19.55 -3.17
CA HIS A 138 8.30 20.76 -2.78
C HIS A 138 7.43 20.62 -1.52
N VAL A 139 7.80 19.72 -0.62
CA VAL A 139 7.16 19.53 0.68
C VAL A 139 8.20 19.57 1.79
N THR A 140 7.77 19.87 3.01
CA THR A 140 8.59 19.91 4.22
C THR A 140 8.43 18.63 5.05
N LEU A 141 9.35 18.39 5.98
CA LEU A 141 9.23 17.33 6.97
C LEU A 141 7.92 17.43 7.77
N ASN A 142 7.49 18.64 8.10
CA ASN A 142 6.24 18.87 8.82
C ASN A 142 5.00 18.46 8.02
N ASP A 143 4.96 18.69 6.71
CA ASP A 143 3.87 18.26 5.84
C ASP A 143 3.74 16.72 5.85
N VAL A 144 4.88 16.02 5.75
CA VAL A 144 4.91 14.57 5.78
C VAL A 144 4.51 14.03 7.15
N MET A 145 4.99 14.63 8.24
CA MET A 145 4.65 14.23 9.60
C MET A 145 3.16 14.47 9.92
N ALA A 146 2.58 15.57 9.42
CA ALA A 146 1.15 15.83 9.57
C ALA A 146 0.30 14.70 8.95
N VAL A 147 0.66 14.24 7.75
CA VAL A 147 -0.03 13.13 7.08
C VAL A 147 0.25 11.80 7.77
N ALA A 148 1.50 11.54 8.17
CA ALA A 148 1.89 10.30 8.82
C ALA A 148 1.21 10.07 10.18
N ARG A 149 0.69 11.12 10.82
CA ARG A 149 -0.02 11.06 12.10
C ARG A 149 -1.52 11.30 11.98
N ASP A 150 -2.04 11.46 10.77
CA ASP A 150 -3.49 11.64 10.52
C ASP A 150 -4.21 10.28 10.38
N TYR A 151 -4.16 9.48 11.45
CA TYR A 151 -4.68 8.11 11.49
C TYR A 151 -6.17 8.03 11.16
N GLY A 152 -6.95 9.04 11.50
CA GLY A 152 -8.39 9.08 11.22
C GLY A 152 -8.71 9.07 9.73
N ARG A 153 -7.80 9.58 8.90
CA ARG A 153 -7.94 9.67 7.46
C ARG A 153 -7.20 8.58 6.68
N TYR A 154 -6.56 7.63 7.33
CA TYR A 154 -5.90 6.52 6.65
C TYR A 154 -6.87 5.72 5.76
N LYS A 155 -8.13 5.56 6.18
CA LYS A 155 -9.20 4.96 5.38
C LYS A 155 -9.53 5.71 4.09
N GLU A 156 -9.20 7.00 4.00
CA GLU A 156 -9.33 7.79 2.77
C GLU A 156 -8.06 7.70 1.92
N MET A 157 -6.89 7.74 2.56
CA MET A 157 -5.60 7.80 1.91
C MET A 157 -5.16 6.46 1.32
N TYR A 158 -5.45 5.35 2.02
CA TYR A 158 -4.92 4.02 1.70
C TYR A 158 -5.98 3.03 1.18
N GLN A 159 -6.99 3.55 0.46
CA GLN A 159 -7.96 2.70 -0.22
C GLN A 159 -7.34 1.87 -1.33
N PRO A 160 -7.83 0.66 -1.59
CA PRO A 160 -8.89 -0.06 -0.87
C PRO A 160 -8.37 -0.93 0.29
N THR A 161 -7.07 -0.83 0.65
CA THR A 161 -6.44 -1.71 1.65
C THR A 161 -6.89 -1.37 3.07
N VAL A 162 -6.98 -0.09 3.42
CA VAL A 162 -7.52 0.37 4.70
C VAL A 162 -9.00 0.67 4.52
N VAL A 163 -9.86 -0.13 5.16
CA VAL A 163 -11.31 -0.02 5.08
C VAL A 163 -11.85 0.94 6.13
N ASP A 164 -11.27 0.88 7.33
CA ASP A 164 -11.55 1.83 8.42
C ASP A 164 -10.27 2.09 9.22
N SER A 165 -10.22 3.26 9.85
CA SER A 165 -9.09 3.67 10.67
C SER A 165 -9.51 4.72 11.68
N LYS A 166 -8.91 4.69 12.87
CA LYS A 166 -9.15 5.68 13.92
C LYS A 166 -7.92 5.87 14.80
N ALA A 167 -7.67 7.09 15.23
CA ALA A 167 -6.78 7.36 16.34
C ALA A 167 -7.41 6.88 17.65
N ILE A 168 -6.62 6.20 18.49
CA ILE A 168 -7.01 5.79 19.84
C ILE A 168 -6.44 6.76 20.87
N ALA A 169 -5.15 7.09 20.73
CA ALA A 169 -4.47 8.07 21.56
C ALA A 169 -3.31 8.67 20.76
N THR A 170 -3.14 9.97 20.85
CA THR A 170 -2.00 10.71 20.27
C THR A 170 -1.24 11.43 21.36
N GLY A 171 0.07 11.26 21.39
CA GLY A 171 0.97 11.89 22.34
C GLY A 171 2.08 12.66 21.63
N GLU A 172 3.04 13.16 22.38
CA GLU A 172 4.16 13.89 21.80
C GLU A 172 5.03 12.95 20.92
N THR A 173 5.42 11.80 21.46
CA THR A 173 6.33 10.86 20.81
C THR A 173 5.71 9.49 20.56
N LYS A 174 4.51 9.21 21.04
CA LYS A 174 3.89 7.90 20.97
C LYS A 174 2.40 8.01 20.67
N ASP A 175 1.96 7.28 19.65
CA ASP A 175 0.57 7.24 19.21
C ASP A 175 0.05 5.80 19.22
N ARG A 176 -1.27 5.66 19.45
CA ARG A 176 -2.00 4.40 19.29
C ARG A 176 -3.17 4.61 18.35
N TYR A 177 -3.37 3.68 17.44
CA TYR A 177 -4.45 3.74 16.47
C TYR A 177 -4.89 2.33 16.05
N SER A 178 -6.03 2.23 15.41
CA SER A 178 -6.50 0.97 14.84
C SER A 178 -6.79 1.11 13.36
N MET A 179 -6.67 0.01 12.64
CA MET A 179 -7.06 -0.12 11.24
C MET A 179 -7.79 -1.44 11.00
N LEU A 180 -8.83 -1.36 10.18
CA LEU A 180 -9.42 -2.50 9.52
C LEU A 180 -8.77 -2.64 8.14
N LEU A 181 -7.95 -3.67 7.98
CA LEU A 181 -7.25 -3.96 6.73
C LEU A 181 -8.00 -5.01 5.94
N MET A 182 -8.06 -4.84 4.61
CA MET A 182 -8.59 -5.84 3.70
C MET A 182 -7.57 -6.13 2.60
N ASN A 183 -7.17 -7.39 2.48
CA ASN A 183 -6.36 -7.85 1.37
C ASN A 183 -7.22 -8.68 0.41
N LYS A 184 -7.37 -8.19 -0.82
CA LYS A 184 -8.01 -8.93 -1.92
C LYS A 184 -6.90 -9.44 -2.83
N SER A 185 -6.30 -10.57 -2.52
CA SER A 185 -5.48 -11.28 -3.49
C SER A 185 -6.36 -12.21 -4.34
N LEU A 186 -5.85 -12.65 -5.48
CA LEU A 186 -6.60 -13.40 -6.51
C LEU A 186 -7.47 -14.56 -5.98
N PHE A 187 -7.12 -15.14 -4.83
CA PHE A 187 -7.79 -16.33 -4.28
C PHE A 187 -8.19 -16.19 -2.81
N LEU A 188 -7.87 -15.07 -2.15
CA LEU A 188 -8.10 -14.90 -0.73
C LEU A 188 -8.57 -13.46 -0.43
N LYS A 189 -9.80 -13.35 0.08
CA LYS A 189 -10.32 -12.12 0.66
C LYS A 189 -10.17 -12.25 2.17
N THR A 190 -9.14 -11.62 2.74
CA THR A 190 -8.85 -11.67 4.17
C THR A 190 -8.96 -10.27 4.75
N ALA A 191 -9.66 -10.13 5.85
CA ALA A 191 -9.74 -8.88 6.60
C ALA A 191 -9.11 -9.06 7.99
N PHE A 192 -8.49 -7.98 8.50
CA PHE A 192 -7.83 -7.95 9.79
C PHE A 192 -8.23 -6.70 10.56
N ASP A 193 -8.71 -6.88 11.77
CA ASP A 193 -8.85 -5.81 12.76
C ASP A 193 -7.55 -5.75 13.57
N SER A 194 -6.87 -4.61 13.52
CA SER A 194 -5.51 -4.49 14.05
C SER A 194 -5.31 -3.20 14.80
N ASP A 195 -4.66 -3.29 15.97
CA ASP A 195 -4.22 -2.14 16.76
C ASP A 195 -2.71 -1.96 16.62
N TYR A 196 -2.30 -0.70 16.59
CA TYR A 196 -0.93 -0.27 16.35
C TYR A 196 -0.45 0.69 17.43
N GLU A 197 0.83 0.62 17.70
CA GLU A 197 1.58 1.61 18.45
C GLU A 197 2.72 2.14 17.58
N SER A 198 2.81 3.47 17.44
CA SER A 198 3.90 4.14 16.73
C SER A 198 4.67 5.04 17.69
N SER A 199 5.99 4.95 17.67
CA SER A 199 6.89 5.87 18.36
C SER A 199 7.62 6.73 17.35
N TYR A 200 7.75 8.03 17.61
CA TYR A 200 8.39 9.01 16.76
C TYR A 200 9.65 9.55 17.41
N VAL A 201 10.73 9.63 16.64
CA VAL A 201 12.01 10.15 17.08
C VAL A 201 12.46 11.23 16.11
N GLN A 202 12.62 12.44 16.61
CA GLN A 202 13.28 13.54 15.91
C GLN A 202 14.79 13.39 16.09
N VAL A 203 15.53 13.19 15.00
CA VAL A 203 16.99 13.06 15.04
C VAL A 203 17.66 14.44 14.99
N ASP A 204 17.16 15.30 14.13
CA ASP A 204 17.52 16.73 14.00
C ASP A 204 16.42 17.47 13.22
N ASP A 205 16.68 18.73 12.86
CA ASP A 205 15.68 19.60 12.20
C ASP A 205 15.18 19.07 10.85
N ARG A 206 15.91 18.13 10.21
CA ARG A 206 15.65 17.62 8.88
C ARG A 206 15.46 16.10 8.83
N ARG A 207 15.70 15.41 9.93
CA ARG A 207 15.62 13.94 9.99
C ARG A 207 14.74 13.48 11.14
N ALA A 208 13.82 12.61 10.82
CA ALA A 208 13.00 11.93 11.80
C ALA A 208 12.80 10.47 11.38
N TYR A 209 12.39 9.63 12.31
CA TYR A 209 11.91 8.29 12.00
C TYR A 209 10.79 7.89 12.94
N SER A 210 9.99 6.92 12.52
CA SER A 210 9.02 6.27 13.37
C SER A 210 9.21 4.77 13.36
N VAL A 211 8.89 4.16 14.51
CA VAL A 211 8.82 2.71 14.67
C VAL A 211 7.38 2.37 15.02
N THR A 212 6.78 1.52 14.22
CA THR A 212 5.39 1.09 14.36
C THR A 212 5.32 -0.41 14.57
N ARG A 213 4.49 -0.87 15.50
CA ARG A 213 4.24 -2.31 15.69
C ARG A 213 2.76 -2.56 15.91
N THR A 214 2.28 -3.72 15.47
CA THR A 214 0.97 -4.20 15.88
C THR A 214 1.02 -4.61 17.34
N THR A 215 0.03 -4.19 18.11
CA THR A 215 -0.20 -4.63 19.49
C THR A 215 -1.29 -5.69 19.56
N ARG A 216 -2.15 -5.78 18.54
CA ARG A 216 -3.19 -6.79 18.35
C ARG A 216 -3.41 -6.99 16.86
N VAL A 217 -3.61 -8.23 16.42
CA VAL A 217 -4.06 -8.60 15.07
C VAL A 217 -5.08 -9.72 15.20
N GLN A 218 -6.30 -9.50 14.71
CA GLN A 218 -7.37 -10.47 14.67
C GLN A 218 -7.91 -10.60 13.26
N GLU A 219 -7.99 -11.82 12.76
CA GLU A 219 -8.55 -12.11 11.44
C GLU A 219 -10.07 -12.11 11.53
N ILE A 220 -10.72 -11.59 10.49
CA ILE A 220 -12.17 -11.62 10.32
C ILE A 220 -12.50 -12.64 9.23
N GLU A 221 -13.06 -13.77 9.65
CA GLU A 221 -13.60 -14.75 8.71
C GLU A 221 -14.86 -14.22 8.04
N GLU A 222 -15.04 -14.57 6.78
CA GLU A 222 -16.21 -14.25 5.95
C GLU A 222 -16.60 -12.75 5.99
N TYR A 223 -15.60 -11.89 6.03
CA TYR A 223 -15.80 -10.44 6.10
C TYR A 223 -16.77 -9.91 5.06
N GLY A 224 -17.78 -9.18 5.55
CA GLY A 224 -18.86 -8.60 4.74
C GLY A 224 -19.99 -9.58 4.41
N SER A 225 -20.04 -10.75 5.05
CA SER A 225 -21.15 -11.70 4.98
C SER A 225 -21.94 -11.72 6.30
N PRO A 226 -23.18 -12.26 6.31
CA PRO A 226 -23.94 -12.49 7.56
C PRO A 226 -23.26 -13.48 8.53
N ALA A 227 -22.35 -14.32 8.05
CA ALA A 227 -21.61 -15.30 8.83
C ALA A 227 -20.26 -14.75 9.32
N GLN A 228 -20.01 -13.44 9.17
CA GLN A 228 -18.78 -12.79 9.61
C GLN A 228 -18.48 -13.08 11.08
N ARG A 229 -17.23 -13.48 11.34
CA ARG A 229 -16.76 -13.80 12.69
C ARG A 229 -15.36 -13.27 12.92
N LEU A 230 -15.15 -12.56 14.03
CA LEU A 230 -13.84 -12.15 14.51
C LEU A 230 -13.18 -13.33 15.23
N LEU A 231 -11.99 -13.74 14.79
CA LEU A 231 -11.22 -14.81 15.40
C LEU A 231 -10.40 -14.29 16.59
N GLN A 232 -9.93 -15.22 17.44
CA GLN A 232 -9.01 -14.87 18.50
C GLN A 232 -7.63 -14.49 17.93
N GLU A 233 -6.88 -13.71 18.69
CA GLU A 233 -5.53 -13.32 18.30
C GLU A 233 -4.62 -14.55 18.14
N GLY A 234 -3.89 -14.60 17.02
CA GLY A 234 -3.04 -15.74 16.68
C GLY A 234 -3.76 -16.91 16.06
N GLU A 235 -5.08 -16.82 15.80
CA GLU A 235 -5.86 -17.81 15.08
C GLU A 235 -6.18 -17.35 13.65
N GLY A 236 -6.55 -18.28 12.79
CA GLY A 236 -7.03 -18.01 11.43
C GLY A 236 -6.13 -18.56 10.33
N SER A 237 -6.11 -17.85 9.20
CA SER A 237 -5.32 -18.25 8.01
C SER A 237 -3.81 -18.17 8.24
N GLY A 238 -3.38 -17.33 9.19
CA GLY A 238 -1.97 -17.05 9.45
C GLY A 238 -1.29 -16.26 8.34
N VAL A 239 -2.04 -15.55 7.50
CA VAL A 239 -1.49 -14.68 6.46
C VAL A 239 -0.74 -13.49 7.06
N ILE A 240 -1.28 -12.92 8.14
CA ILE A 240 -0.63 -11.88 8.93
C ILE A 240 -0.85 -12.20 10.42
N TRP A 241 0.22 -12.43 11.16
CA TRP A 241 0.18 -12.55 12.61
C TRP A 241 0.68 -11.31 13.33
N ARG A 242 1.73 -10.69 12.77
CA ARG A 242 2.36 -9.48 13.32
C ARG A 242 2.86 -8.60 12.18
N LEU A 243 2.85 -7.30 12.40
CA LEU A 243 3.49 -6.31 11.53
C LEU A 243 4.37 -5.39 12.35
N PHE A 244 5.50 -5.05 11.77
CA PHE A 244 6.43 -4.06 12.29
C PHE A 244 6.89 -3.18 11.13
N GLY A 245 7.08 -1.89 11.37
CA GLY A 245 7.52 -0.96 10.35
C GLY A 245 8.48 0.07 10.91
N VAL A 246 9.46 0.45 10.10
CA VAL A 246 10.31 1.61 10.35
C VAL A 246 10.13 2.57 9.19
N THR A 247 9.70 3.79 9.49
CA THR A 247 9.60 4.85 8.48
C THR A 247 10.65 5.91 8.76
N ARG A 248 11.44 6.25 7.73
CA ARG A 248 12.51 7.26 7.81
C ARG A 248 12.13 8.44 6.94
N PHE A 249 12.36 9.64 7.44
CA PHE A 249 12.06 10.90 6.77
C PHE A 249 13.30 11.78 6.75
N VAL A 250 13.66 12.29 5.57
CA VAL A 250 14.79 13.22 5.42
C VAL A 250 14.39 14.37 4.50
N GLU A 251 14.39 15.58 5.03
CA GLU A 251 14.19 16.79 4.24
C GLU A 251 15.52 17.26 3.65
N ARG A 252 15.64 17.15 2.33
CA ARG A 252 16.78 17.63 1.55
C ARG A 252 16.44 17.71 0.07
N ASP A 253 17.29 18.31 -0.73
CA ASP A 253 17.16 18.39 -2.20
C ASP A 253 15.83 19.06 -2.66
N GLY A 254 15.25 19.93 -1.83
CA GLY A 254 14.00 20.62 -2.13
C GLY A 254 12.73 19.76 -1.94
N GLY A 255 12.77 18.78 -1.05
CA GLY A 255 11.65 17.92 -0.71
C GLY A 255 12.00 16.95 0.39
N VAL A 256 11.19 15.89 0.53
CA VAL A 256 11.39 14.87 1.56
C VAL A 256 11.58 13.49 0.92
N TYR A 257 12.64 12.79 1.32
CA TYR A 257 12.81 11.37 1.11
C TYR A 257 12.05 10.61 2.18
N LEU A 258 11.20 9.71 1.73
CA LEU A 258 10.40 8.82 2.56
C LEU A 258 10.86 7.38 2.32
N GLU A 259 11.32 6.69 3.35
CA GLU A 259 11.58 5.26 3.31
C GLU A 259 10.67 4.51 4.28
N LEU A 260 10.11 3.42 3.82
CA LEU A 260 9.26 2.54 4.60
C LEU A 260 9.80 1.11 4.54
N GLU A 261 10.27 0.61 5.68
CA GLU A 261 10.61 -0.79 5.91
C GLU A 261 9.45 -1.47 6.60
N VAL A 262 8.92 -2.56 6.02
CA VAL A 262 7.80 -3.33 6.56
C VAL A 262 8.24 -4.77 6.76
N ILE A 263 8.09 -5.23 8.00
CA ILE A 263 8.38 -6.59 8.41
C ILE A 263 7.06 -7.25 8.80
N GLY A 264 6.74 -8.37 8.17
CA GLY A 264 5.53 -9.14 8.43
C GLY A 264 5.86 -10.56 8.88
N LEU A 265 5.14 -11.05 9.88
CA LEU A 265 5.15 -12.44 10.30
C LEU A 265 3.92 -13.15 9.75
N SER A 266 4.13 -14.25 9.04
CA SER A 266 3.07 -15.14 8.57
C SER A 266 3.36 -16.60 8.94
N ARG A 267 2.37 -17.48 8.79
CA ARG A 267 2.58 -18.91 8.92
C ARG A 267 3.55 -19.45 7.86
N ASP A 268 4.19 -20.59 8.13
CA ASP A 268 4.97 -21.32 7.13
C ASP A 268 4.05 -21.91 6.04
N VAL A 269 4.57 -21.97 4.84
CA VAL A 269 3.92 -22.61 3.69
C VAL A 269 4.46 -24.03 3.54
N PRO A 270 3.59 -25.05 3.42
CA PRO A 270 4.03 -26.40 3.15
C PRO A 270 5.03 -26.46 1.99
N ALA A 271 6.10 -27.23 2.16
CA ALA A 271 7.21 -27.29 1.19
C ALA A 271 6.74 -27.63 -0.23
N SER A 272 5.71 -28.48 -0.37
CA SER A 272 5.08 -28.86 -1.64
C SER A 272 4.38 -27.69 -2.37
N LEU A 273 3.96 -26.66 -1.66
CA LEU A 273 3.26 -25.49 -2.22
C LEU A 273 4.16 -24.25 -2.33
N ARG A 274 5.35 -24.29 -1.76
CA ARG A 274 6.24 -23.14 -1.66
C ARG A 274 6.59 -22.54 -3.02
N TRP A 275 6.90 -23.37 -4.01
CA TRP A 275 7.23 -22.95 -5.37
C TRP A 275 6.12 -22.13 -6.06
N LEU A 276 4.87 -22.37 -5.68
CA LEU A 276 3.70 -21.65 -6.20
C LEU A 276 3.40 -20.39 -5.38
N VAL A 277 3.51 -20.48 -4.06
CA VAL A 277 3.09 -19.39 -3.15
C VAL A 277 4.15 -18.29 -3.02
N GLU A 278 5.44 -18.64 -2.96
CA GLU A 278 6.51 -17.64 -2.77
C GLU A 278 6.56 -16.54 -3.84
N PRO A 279 6.46 -16.84 -5.16
CA PRO A 279 6.47 -15.79 -6.18
C PRO A 279 5.26 -14.84 -6.05
N MET A 280 4.10 -15.38 -5.66
CA MET A 280 2.89 -14.61 -5.44
C MET A 280 3.06 -13.67 -4.24
N VAL A 281 3.53 -14.19 -3.10
CA VAL A 281 3.77 -13.40 -1.89
C VAL A 281 4.77 -12.28 -2.16
N ARG A 282 5.87 -12.57 -2.86
CA ARG A 282 6.85 -11.54 -3.26
C ARG A 282 6.23 -10.45 -4.12
N ARG A 283 5.39 -10.82 -5.09
CA ARG A 283 4.69 -9.86 -5.95
C ARG A 283 3.72 -8.99 -5.16
N VAL A 284 2.94 -9.60 -4.27
CA VAL A 284 1.97 -8.90 -3.41
C VAL A 284 2.69 -7.96 -2.46
N SER A 285 3.73 -8.41 -1.75
CA SER A 285 4.49 -7.58 -0.81
C SER A 285 5.11 -6.36 -1.50
N ARG A 286 5.78 -6.57 -2.64
CA ARG A 286 6.36 -5.49 -3.44
C ARG A 286 5.29 -4.51 -3.93
N GLY A 287 4.18 -5.03 -4.45
CA GLY A 287 3.07 -4.23 -4.97
C GLY A 287 2.40 -3.41 -3.88
N SER A 288 2.12 -4.00 -2.73
CA SER A 288 1.50 -3.32 -1.59
C SER A 288 2.37 -2.19 -1.07
N LEU A 289 3.67 -2.42 -0.89
CA LEU A 289 4.60 -1.39 -0.42
C LEU A 289 4.74 -0.24 -1.43
N SER A 290 4.84 -0.56 -2.73
CA SER A 290 4.85 0.46 -3.79
C SER A 290 3.57 1.30 -3.79
N THR A 291 2.41 0.66 -3.59
CA THR A 291 1.11 1.33 -3.55
C THR A 291 1.01 2.23 -2.33
N SER A 292 1.39 1.76 -1.14
CA SER A 292 1.39 2.56 0.08
C SER A 292 2.27 3.81 -0.05
N LEU A 293 3.47 3.69 -0.61
CA LEU A 293 4.36 4.84 -0.85
C LEU A 293 3.75 5.86 -1.81
N ARG A 294 3.10 5.42 -2.91
CA ARG A 294 2.40 6.34 -3.83
C ARG A 294 1.23 7.05 -3.16
N GLN A 295 0.46 6.32 -2.37
CA GLN A 295 -0.68 6.88 -1.65
C GLN A 295 -0.24 7.90 -0.61
N THR A 296 0.85 7.62 0.12
CA THR A 296 1.47 8.59 1.03
C THR A 296 1.96 9.82 0.28
N GLU A 297 2.68 9.65 -0.83
CA GLU A 297 3.12 10.76 -1.68
C GLU A 297 1.94 11.64 -2.11
N SER A 298 0.86 11.04 -2.61
CA SER A 298 -0.35 11.76 -3.03
C SER A 298 -1.00 12.51 -1.87
N ALA A 299 -1.12 11.87 -0.70
CA ALA A 299 -1.74 12.48 0.47
C ALA A 299 -0.91 13.69 0.98
N VAL A 300 0.42 13.57 0.99
CA VAL A 300 1.33 14.65 1.40
C VAL A 300 1.26 15.83 0.44
N ARG A 301 1.26 15.58 -0.87
CA ARG A 301 1.11 16.65 -1.87
C ARG A 301 -0.20 17.41 -1.70
N LEU A 302 -1.31 16.69 -1.57
CA LEU A 302 -2.63 17.29 -1.34
C LEU A 302 -2.67 18.10 -0.04
N HIS A 303 -2.03 17.61 1.03
CA HIS A 303 -1.93 18.31 2.29
C HIS A 303 -1.15 19.63 2.13
N ALA A 304 0.01 19.60 1.50
CA ALA A 304 0.85 20.79 1.28
C ALA A 304 0.16 21.81 0.37
N GLU A 305 -0.52 21.39 -0.70
CA GLU A 305 -1.30 22.26 -1.56
C GLU A 305 -2.44 22.94 -0.80
N ALA A 306 -3.16 22.19 0.04
CA ALA A 306 -4.23 22.74 0.87
C ALA A 306 -3.71 23.74 1.93
N ALA A 307 -2.54 23.52 2.49
CA ALA A 307 -1.89 24.43 3.42
C ALA A 307 -1.48 25.75 2.74
N ASN A 308 -0.93 25.65 1.52
CA ASN A 308 -0.50 26.80 0.72
C ASN A 308 -1.65 27.62 0.13
N SER A 309 -2.83 27.01 -0.08
CA SER A 309 -4.01 27.67 -0.65
C SER A 309 -4.88 28.39 0.41
N LYS A 310 -4.64 28.20 1.69
CA LYS A 310 -5.30 28.99 2.75
C LYS A 310 -4.79 30.41 2.70
N PRO A 311 -5.63 31.47 2.45
CA PRO A 311 -5.20 32.86 2.45
C PRO A 311 -4.61 33.17 3.81
N GLY A 312 -3.33 33.51 3.82
CA GLY A 312 -2.62 33.87 5.03
C GLY A 312 -3.33 35.07 5.68
N ASN A 313 -3.68 34.94 6.94
CA ASN A 313 -4.06 36.04 7.82
C ASN A 313 -2.82 36.91 8.09
N GLY A 314 -2.40 37.68 7.06
CA GLY A 314 -1.16 38.46 7.14
C GLY A 314 -0.97 39.50 6.04
N ALA A 315 -2.04 39.93 5.35
CA ALA A 315 -1.96 41.17 4.58
C ALA A 315 -2.20 42.37 5.54
N SER A 316 -1.13 42.78 6.19
CA SER A 316 -1.07 44.13 6.80
C SER A 316 -1.24 45.13 5.66
N ILE A 317 -2.42 45.72 5.57
CA ILE A 317 -2.70 46.83 4.68
C ILE A 317 -1.83 48.02 5.15
N VAL A 318 -0.68 48.18 4.49
CA VAL A 318 0.08 49.44 4.57
C VAL A 318 -0.76 50.46 3.78
N THR A 319 -1.62 51.16 4.50
CA THR A 319 -2.32 52.34 3.99
C THR A 319 -1.26 53.44 3.80
N THR A 320 -0.78 53.56 2.59
CA THR A 320 0.02 54.70 2.16
C THR A 320 -0.88 55.93 2.16
N ALA A 321 -0.83 56.69 3.25
CA ALA A 321 -1.44 58.02 3.32
C ALA A 321 -0.73 58.93 2.32
N ARG A 322 -1.39 59.17 1.19
CA ARG A 322 -1.03 60.17 0.18
C ARG A 322 -1.18 61.56 0.82
N ARG A 323 -0.07 62.18 1.23
CA ARG A 323 -0.01 63.60 1.56
C ARG A 323 -0.30 64.41 0.30
N GLY A 324 -1.51 64.94 0.20
CA GLY A 324 -1.87 66.00 -0.74
C GLY A 324 -1.32 67.34 -0.26
N THR A 325 -0.44 67.90 -1.04
CA THR A 325 -0.04 69.32 -1.02
C THR A 325 -1.19 70.21 -1.42
N ALA A 326 -1.60 71.13 -0.56
CA ALA A 326 -2.30 72.33 -0.95
C ALA A 326 -1.70 73.53 -0.18
N ALA A 327 -1.05 74.39 -0.97
CA ALA A 327 -0.60 75.72 -0.56
C ALA A 327 -1.79 76.70 -0.42
N ARG A 328 -1.72 77.62 0.50
CA ARG A 328 -2.09 79.06 0.39
C ARG A 328 -1.99 79.75 1.74
N ASP A 329 -1.04 80.64 1.78
CA ASP A 329 -1.02 82.06 1.89
C ASP A 329 -1.86 82.75 3.00
N LEU A 330 -1.15 83.67 3.62
CA LEU A 330 -1.46 85.02 4.11
C LEU A 330 -1.60 85.24 5.62
N ASN A 331 -0.54 85.74 6.14
CA ASN A 331 -0.41 87.17 6.61
C ASN A 331 -0.81 87.55 8.05
N SER A 332 0.15 88.16 8.63
CA SER A 332 0.14 89.35 9.52
C SER A 332 0.10 89.17 11.04
N THR A 333 1.23 89.60 11.56
CA THR A 333 1.38 90.61 12.63
C THR A 333 0.89 90.31 14.04
N HIS A 334 1.73 90.25 15.00
CA HIS A 334 2.10 91.29 15.97
C HIS A 334 2.84 90.65 17.17
N SER A 335 4.03 91.18 17.44
CA SER A 335 4.73 91.24 18.73
C SER A 335 4.12 92.38 19.56
N PRO A 336 4.39 92.63 20.84
CA PRO A 336 5.24 92.01 21.84
C PRO A 336 4.64 92.04 23.28
N ARG A 337 5.16 91.25 24.15
CA ARG A 337 5.81 91.65 25.43
C ARG A 337 6.28 90.38 26.16
#